data_21e9e0eb3d9eb9b6e64bebd9d65d40ba
#
_entry.id   21e9e0eb3d9eb9b6e64bebd9d65d40ba
#
_cell.length_a   1.000
_cell.length_b   1.000
_cell.length_c   1.000
_cell.angle_alpha   90.00
_cell.angle_beta   90.00
_cell.angle_gamma   90.00
#
_symmetry.space_group_name_H-M   'P 1'
#
loop_
_entity.id
_entity.type
_entity.pdbx_description
1 polymer ?
#
loop_
_entity_poly.entity_id
_entity_poly.type
_entity_poly.pdbx_seq_one_letter_code
_entity_poly.pdbx_strand_id
1 'polypeptide(L)'
;MTNAAATSLMPLSVLDDDAWDDLLSYIEERRVIPIIGPELLMLDTESGPRLLYDWLAEKLAKRLNVDLSQLPAKYTLNDVVCWFLGARGRREEAYVRLRRDRITQAGRGIFPWTGRGKN
;
A
#
# COMPACT_ATOMS: atom_id res chain seq x y z
N MET A 1 17.81 11.89 -27.67
CA MET A 1 17.53 12.85 -26.57
C MET A 1 16.05 12.74 -26.23
N THR A 2 15.72 11.87 -25.32
CA THR A 2 14.36 11.72 -24.79
C THR A 2 14.23 12.63 -23.60
N ASN A 3 13.51 13.71 -23.79
CA ASN A 3 13.13 14.64 -22.73
C ASN A 3 11.99 13.96 -21.93
N ALA A 4 12.34 13.22 -20.90
CA ALA A 4 11.37 12.78 -19.93
C ALA A 4 10.92 14.03 -19.16
N ALA A 5 9.81 14.60 -19.58
CA ALA A 5 9.12 15.60 -18.78
C ALA A 5 8.74 14.92 -17.47
N ALA A 6 9.53 15.13 -16.42
CA ALA A 6 9.14 14.81 -15.07
C ALA A 6 7.86 15.60 -14.83
N THR A 7 6.72 14.91 -14.86
CA THR A 7 5.46 15.45 -14.39
C THR A 7 5.65 15.64 -12.89
N SER A 8 6.05 16.85 -12.53
CA SER A 8 6.12 17.27 -11.14
C SER A 8 4.69 17.22 -10.60
N LEU A 9 4.39 16.21 -9.83
CA LEU A 9 3.15 16.15 -9.07
C LEU A 9 3.18 17.31 -8.09
N MET A 10 2.43 18.35 -8.37
CA MET A 10 2.23 19.46 -7.45
C MET A 10 1.65 18.93 -6.15
N PRO A 11 2.23 19.25 -5.00
CA PRO A 11 1.65 18.83 -3.73
C PRO A 11 0.24 19.41 -3.59
N LEU A 12 -0.69 18.61 -3.07
CA LEU A 12 -2.10 18.99 -2.85
C LEU A 12 -2.28 20.28 -2.03
N SER A 13 -1.25 20.68 -1.29
CA SER A 13 -1.21 21.93 -0.53
C SER A 13 -1.10 23.19 -1.39
N VAL A 14 -1.00 23.03 -2.71
CA VAL A 14 -0.88 24.16 -3.67
C VAL A 14 -2.20 24.40 -4.41
N LEU A 15 -3.23 23.60 -4.20
CA LEU A 15 -4.56 23.87 -4.75
C LEU A 15 -5.17 25.06 -4.01
N ASP A 16 -5.56 26.08 -4.75
CA ASP A 16 -6.36 27.18 -4.22
C ASP A 16 -7.81 26.75 -3.97
N ASP A 17 -8.58 27.59 -3.31
CA ASP A 17 -9.97 27.30 -2.95
C ASP A 17 -10.84 27.05 -4.18
N ASP A 18 -10.61 27.80 -5.27
CA ASP A 18 -11.35 27.65 -6.52
C ASP A 18 -11.10 26.27 -7.15
N ALA A 19 -9.83 25.80 -7.14
CA ALA A 19 -9.48 24.49 -7.66
C ALA A 19 -10.06 23.35 -6.80
N TRP A 20 -10.20 23.57 -5.49
CA TRP A 20 -10.88 22.63 -4.61
C TRP A 20 -12.39 22.56 -4.91
N ASP A 21 -13.05 23.69 -5.10
CA ASP A 21 -14.47 23.73 -5.43
C ASP A 21 -14.75 23.07 -6.79
N ASP A 22 -13.90 23.31 -7.79
CA ASP A 22 -13.97 22.64 -9.09
C ASP A 22 -13.81 21.14 -8.96
N LEU A 23 -12.84 20.67 -8.17
CA LEU A 23 -12.61 19.24 -7.94
C LEU A 23 -13.82 18.58 -7.27
N LEU A 24 -14.39 19.22 -6.24
CA LEU A 24 -15.58 18.72 -5.55
C LEU A 24 -16.77 18.62 -6.52
N SER A 25 -16.97 19.63 -7.36
CA SER A 25 -18.01 19.62 -8.39
C SER A 25 -17.84 18.44 -9.35
N TYR A 26 -16.62 18.18 -9.83
CA TYR A 26 -16.36 17.04 -10.70
C TYR A 26 -16.56 15.67 -10.00
N ILE A 27 -16.30 15.59 -8.71
CA ILE A 27 -16.56 14.37 -7.91
C ILE A 27 -18.07 14.14 -7.82
N GLU A 28 -18.86 15.16 -7.52
CA GLU A 28 -20.32 15.08 -7.46
C GLU A 28 -20.94 14.69 -8.81
N GLU A 29 -20.40 15.20 -9.91
CA GLU A 29 -20.78 14.84 -11.27
C GLU A 29 -20.30 13.44 -11.70
N ARG A 30 -19.58 12.71 -10.86
CA ARG A 30 -18.97 11.40 -11.14
C ARG A 30 -18.01 11.40 -12.33
N ARG A 31 -17.32 12.49 -12.56
CA ARG A 31 -16.35 12.68 -13.66
C ARG A 31 -14.90 12.41 -13.24
N VAL A 32 -14.67 12.10 -11.98
CA VAL A 32 -13.34 11.83 -11.42
C VAL A 32 -13.13 10.33 -11.24
N ILE A 33 -12.02 9.84 -11.74
CA ILE A 33 -11.56 8.48 -11.48
C ILE A 33 -10.41 8.58 -10.49
N PRO A 34 -10.61 8.16 -9.22
CA PRO A 34 -9.53 8.19 -8.24
C PRO A 34 -8.49 7.11 -8.57
N ILE A 35 -7.23 7.50 -8.62
CA ILE A 35 -6.11 6.58 -8.74
C ILE A 35 -5.43 6.52 -7.38
N ILE A 36 -5.52 5.36 -6.74
CA ILE A 36 -5.00 5.14 -5.39
C ILE A 36 -3.75 4.28 -5.48
N GLY A 37 -2.65 4.80 -4.98
CA GLY A 37 -1.38 4.09 -4.88
C GLY A 37 -1.19 3.40 -3.53
N PRO A 38 -0.13 2.58 -3.39
CA PRO A 38 0.20 1.89 -2.14
C PRO A 38 0.52 2.86 -0.99
N GLU A 39 0.89 4.09 -1.30
CA GLU A 39 1.23 5.14 -0.32
C GLU A 39 0.04 5.56 0.55
N LEU A 40 -1.18 5.25 0.14
CA LEU A 40 -2.37 5.50 0.96
C LEU A 40 -2.39 4.60 2.21
N LEU A 41 -1.77 3.44 2.13
CA LEU A 41 -1.78 2.45 3.20
C LEU A 41 -0.49 2.56 4.02
N MET A 42 -0.49 3.48 4.97
CA MET A 42 0.60 3.68 5.93
C MET A 42 0.28 3.00 7.26
N LEU A 43 1.32 2.52 7.90
CA LEU A 43 1.28 1.84 9.19
C LEU A 43 2.19 2.58 10.16
N ASP A 44 1.66 2.91 11.32
CA ASP A 44 2.47 3.44 12.42
C ASP A 44 3.18 2.29 13.14
N THR A 45 4.50 2.31 13.10
CA THR A 45 5.36 1.35 13.79
C THR A 45 6.19 2.05 14.85
N GLU A 46 6.80 1.29 15.75
CA GLU A 46 7.74 1.82 16.74
C GLU A 46 8.92 2.57 16.12
N SER A 47 9.27 2.22 14.89
CA SER A 47 10.32 2.88 14.10
C SER A 47 9.82 4.07 13.27
N GLY A 48 8.54 4.45 13.41
CA GLY A 48 7.88 5.49 12.63
C GLY A 48 6.93 4.94 11.56
N PRO A 49 6.35 5.82 10.74
CA PRO A 49 5.43 5.41 9.69
C PRO A 49 6.14 4.61 8.59
N ARG A 50 5.52 3.49 8.19
CA ARG A 50 5.98 2.61 7.11
C ARG A 50 4.85 2.31 6.15
N LEU A 51 5.17 2.02 4.90
CA LEU A 51 4.19 1.50 3.94
C LEU A 51 3.72 0.12 4.40
N LEU A 52 2.41 -0.11 4.36
CA LEU A 52 1.81 -1.39 4.75
C LEU A 52 2.39 -2.55 3.92
N TYR A 53 2.57 -2.36 2.62
CA TYR A 53 3.12 -3.41 1.76
C TYR A 53 4.56 -3.76 2.08
N ASP A 54 5.40 -2.82 2.48
CA ASP A 54 6.77 -3.08 2.90
C ASP A 54 6.81 -3.88 4.19
N TRP A 55 5.97 -3.52 5.14
CA TRP A 55 5.83 -4.26 6.40
C TRP A 55 5.30 -5.68 6.16
N LEU A 56 4.29 -5.85 5.30
CA LEU A 56 3.77 -7.16 4.92
C LEU A 56 4.81 -8.01 4.21
N ALA A 57 5.61 -7.42 3.33
CA ALA A 57 6.70 -8.12 2.65
C ALA A 57 7.70 -8.72 3.65
N GLU A 58 8.11 -7.94 4.63
CA GLU A 58 9.02 -8.39 5.68
C GLU A 58 8.42 -9.52 6.54
N LYS A 59 7.17 -9.35 6.96
CA LYS A 59 6.45 -10.37 7.75
C LYS A 59 6.26 -11.67 6.98
N LEU A 60 5.84 -11.57 5.72
CA LEU A 60 5.60 -12.72 4.87
C LEU A 60 6.91 -13.45 4.57
N ALA A 61 8.00 -12.73 4.29
CA ALA A 61 9.31 -13.33 4.07
C ALA A 61 9.77 -14.17 5.26
N LYS A 62 9.57 -13.69 6.49
CA LYS A 62 9.88 -14.45 7.71
C LYS A 62 9.02 -15.70 7.84
N ARG A 63 7.72 -15.59 7.56
CA ARG A 63 6.79 -16.73 7.68
C ARG A 63 6.97 -17.80 6.62
N LEU A 64 7.39 -17.43 5.43
CA LEU A 64 7.64 -18.34 4.33
C LEU A 64 9.08 -18.85 4.31
N ASN A 65 9.92 -18.43 5.26
CA ASN A 65 11.35 -18.75 5.31
C ASN A 65 12.08 -18.42 4.00
N VAL A 66 11.77 -17.24 3.44
CA VAL A 66 12.39 -16.76 2.21
C VAL A 66 13.84 -16.42 2.46
N ASP A 67 14.71 -16.87 1.59
CA ASP A 67 16.13 -16.48 1.62
C ASP A 67 16.29 -15.03 1.10
N LEU A 68 16.44 -14.09 2.03
CA LEU A 68 16.57 -12.68 1.71
C LEU A 68 17.81 -12.34 0.88
N SER A 69 18.83 -13.20 0.91
CA SER A 69 20.04 -13.03 0.10
C SER A 69 19.77 -13.15 -1.40
N GLN A 70 18.72 -13.85 -1.79
CA GLN A 70 18.30 -14.04 -3.18
C GLN A 70 17.32 -12.96 -3.67
N LEU A 71 16.90 -12.06 -2.80
CA LEU A 71 16.03 -10.94 -3.11
C LEU A 71 16.82 -9.65 -3.31
N PRO A 72 16.28 -8.67 -4.08
CA PRO A 72 16.87 -7.33 -4.14
C PRO A 72 16.97 -6.69 -2.75
N ALA A 73 17.90 -5.74 -2.57
CA ALA A 73 18.08 -5.04 -1.29
C ALA A 73 16.80 -4.34 -0.83
N LYS A 74 16.01 -3.81 -1.78
CA LYS A 74 14.68 -3.24 -1.54
C LYS A 74 13.62 -4.14 -2.16
N TYR A 75 13.46 -5.33 -1.59
CA TYR A 75 12.47 -6.27 -2.08
C TYR A 75 11.04 -5.80 -1.79
N THR A 76 10.14 -6.13 -2.70
CA THR A 76 8.70 -5.84 -2.58
C THR A 76 7.94 -7.08 -2.11
N LEU A 77 6.67 -6.89 -1.76
CA LEU A 77 5.77 -8.01 -1.47
C LEU A 77 5.66 -8.97 -2.65
N ASN A 78 5.66 -8.45 -3.88
CA ASN A 78 5.63 -9.28 -5.08
C ASN A 78 6.90 -10.14 -5.22
N ASP A 79 8.07 -9.59 -4.93
CA ASP A 79 9.33 -10.33 -4.97
C ASP A 79 9.30 -11.52 -3.99
N VAL A 80 8.80 -11.33 -2.79
CA VAL A 80 8.65 -12.38 -1.79
C VAL A 80 7.69 -13.48 -2.27
N VAL A 81 6.56 -13.12 -2.81
CA VAL A 81 5.55 -14.07 -3.32
C VAL A 81 6.10 -14.83 -4.53
N CYS A 82 6.75 -14.16 -5.47
CA CYS A 82 7.35 -14.79 -6.64
C CYS A 82 8.45 -15.78 -6.25
N TRP A 83 9.29 -15.43 -5.31
CA TRP A 83 10.32 -16.33 -4.79
C TRP A 83 9.71 -17.59 -4.19
N PHE A 84 8.69 -17.45 -3.35
CA PHE A 84 7.98 -18.55 -2.70
C PHE A 84 7.31 -19.48 -3.73
N LEU A 85 6.66 -18.93 -4.74
CA LEU A 85 6.04 -19.70 -5.81
C LEU A 85 7.09 -20.44 -6.65
N GLY A 86 8.24 -19.84 -6.91
CA GLY A 86 9.37 -20.48 -7.59
C GLY A 86 10.00 -21.62 -6.79
N ALA A 87 9.96 -21.54 -5.46
CA ALA A 87 10.44 -22.57 -4.54
C ALA A 87 9.39 -23.66 -4.24
N ARG A 88 8.43 -23.90 -5.11
CA ARG A 88 7.35 -24.88 -5.01
C ARG A 88 6.28 -24.56 -3.94
N GLY A 89 6.20 -23.33 -3.50
CA GLY A 89 5.11 -22.88 -2.65
C GLY A 89 3.77 -22.85 -3.38
N ARG A 90 2.68 -23.00 -2.64
CA ARG A 90 1.33 -22.88 -3.19
C ARG A 90 0.83 -21.46 -3.04
N ARG A 91 0.20 -20.94 -4.08
CA ARG A 91 -0.38 -19.58 -4.08
C ARG A 91 -1.39 -19.39 -2.94
N GLU A 92 -2.22 -20.39 -2.69
CA GLU A 92 -3.22 -20.36 -1.62
C GLU A 92 -2.56 -20.24 -0.24
N GLU A 93 -1.44 -20.88 -0.02
CA GLU A 93 -0.70 -20.79 1.24
C GLU A 93 -0.18 -19.37 1.49
N ALA A 94 0.37 -18.72 0.48
CA ALA A 94 0.80 -17.34 0.57
C ALA A 94 -0.38 -16.41 0.93
N TYR A 95 -1.53 -16.57 0.30
CA TYR A 95 -2.73 -15.78 0.57
C TYR A 95 -3.28 -16.00 1.97
N VAL A 96 -3.33 -17.24 2.46
CA VAL A 96 -3.81 -17.55 3.82
C VAL A 96 -2.93 -16.89 4.87
N ARG A 97 -1.61 -16.92 4.69
CA ARG A 97 -0.66 -16.30 5.61
C ARG A 97 -0.77 -14.77 5.58
N LEU A 98 -0.88 -14.18 4.39
CA LEU A 98 -1.04 -12.75 4.22
C LEU A 98 -2.35 -12.24 4.83
N ARG A 99 -3.43 -12.97 4.64
CA ARG A 99 -4.73 -12.67 5.24
C ARG A 99 -4.70 -12.71 6.76
N ARG A 100 -4.00 -13.69 7.33
CA ARG A 100 -3.85 -13.81 8.78
C ARG A 100 -3.12 -12.62 9.37
N ASP A 101 -2.04 -12.17 8.74
CA ASP A 101 -1.28 -11.00 9.17
C ASP A 101 -2.13 -9.74 9.15
N ARG A 102 -2.91 -9.56 8.10
CA ARG A 102 -3.80 -8.40 7.96
C ARG A 102 -4.87 -8.36 9.05
N ILE A 103 -5.46 -9.49 9.41
CA ILE A 103 -6.48 -9.59 10.46
C ILE A 103 -5.87 -9.28 11.84
N THR A 104 -4.68 -9.80 12.13
CA THR A 104 -4.00 -9.55 13.40
C THR A 104 -3.69 -8.08 13.60
N GLN A 105 -3.38 -7.35 12.54
CA GLN A 105 -3.10 -5.93 12.61
C GLN A 105 -4.36 -5.05 12.63
N ALA A 106 -5.42 -5.44 11.94
CA ALA A 106 -6.70 -4.72 12.01
C ALA A 106 -7.23 -4.63 13.45
N GLY A 107 -6.97 -5.65 14.27
CA GLY A 107 -7.28 -5.64 15.71
C GLY A 107 -6.43 -4.67 16.55
N ARG A 108 -5.35 -4.11 15.98
CA ARG A 108 -4.46 -3.15 16.65
C ARG A 108 -4.65 -1.70 16.20
N GLY A 109 -5.74 -1.38 15.51
CA GLY A 109 -6.12 0.00 15.18
C GLY A 109 -5.40 0.62 13.99
N ILE A 110 -4.99 -0.16 13.00
CA ILE A 110 -4.28 0.29 11.79
C ILE A 110 -5.18 1.00 10.79
N PHE A 111 -6.49 0.87 10.90
CA PHE A 111 -7.43 1.60 10.06
C PHE A 111 -8.02 2.77 10.83
N PRO A 112 -7.58 4.01 10.59
CA PRO A 112 -8.22 5.20 11.16
C PRO A 112 -9.64 5.43 10.64
N TRP A 113 -10.09 4.63 9.70
CA TRP A 113 -11.45 4.71 9.16
C TRP A 113 -12.42 3.79 9.92
N THR A 114 -12.66 4.09 11.17
CA THR A 114 -13.91 3.67 11.80
C THR A 114 -14.98 4.70 11.43
N GLY A 115 -15.60 4.50 10.29
CA GLY A 115 -16.84 5.14 9.95
C GLY A 115 -17.89 4.79 11.01
N ARG A 116 -17.86 5.50 12.13
CA ARG A 116 -18.95 5.48 13.08
C ARG A 116 -20.05 6.36 12.50
N GLY A 117 -20.89 5.76 11.67
CA GLY A 117 -22.20 6.29 11.38
C GLY A 117 -22.94 6.41 12.72
N LYS A 118 -23.06 7.61 13.24
CA LYS A 118 -24.05 7.88 14.27
C LYS A 118 -25.38 8.07 13.57
N ASN A 119 -26.31 7.17 13.86
CA ASN A 119 -27.74 7.47 13.78
C ASN A 119 -28.07 8.59 14.75
#